data_3894224e662981602ee79b573ee0a377
#
_entry.id   3894224e662981602ee79b573ee0a377
#
_cell.length_a   1.000
_cell.length_b   1.000
_cell.length_c   1.000
_cell.angle_alpha   90.00
_cell.angle_beta   90.00
_cell.angle_gamma   90.00
#
_symmetry.space_group_name_H-M   'P 1'
#
loop_
_entity.id
_entity.type
_entity.pdbx_description
1 polymer ?
#
loop_
_entity_poly.entity_id
_entity_poly.type
_entity_poly.pdbx_seq_one_letter_code
_entity_poly.pdbx_strand_id
1 'polypeptide(L)'
;MKLICLNVALFEANNNLVSSFLKKQHADFICLQEITRGLENSVDKKYISKDAVDKTTPNLNHFFFGPNSIMGNFEQINFHGKEVYKFEFGGLMEFGNYTKSKYKIVKAQTIFVQNSFTFTTDQSNWPDEDYRSVLITDHSIEGKKLRILNYHGVWTRHKRGNEMSLKANIIIRDLALQAEGEVIICGDFNLFPETPSMKVFESDFISLVDKHNIKTTRPKSNELNNHERNVVDYMLISKGIKVKNFHVLDSDASDHLPLILDFKL
;
A
#
# COMPACT_ATOMS: atom_id res chain seq x y z
N MET A 1 14.46 -4.78 -13.62
CA MET A 1 13.91 -3.74 -12.72
C MET A 1 13.56 -4.38 -11.39
N LYS A 2 13.57 -3.58 -10.34
CA LYS A 2 13.15 -4.02 -8.98
C LYS A 2 12.02 -3.14 -8.48
N LEU A 3 10.92 -3.74 -8.04
CA LEU A 3 9.81 -3.06 -7.36
C LEU A 3 9.70 -3.56 -5.93
N ILE A 4 9.49 -2.63 -4.99
CA ILE A 4 9.20 -2.90 -3.58
C ILE A 4 7.80 -2.40 -3.27
N CYS A 5 7.00 -3.21 -2.58
CA CYS A 5 5.72 -2.84 -2.03
C CYS A 5 5.73 -3.05 -0.51
N LEU A 6 5.28 -2.04 0.24
CA LEU A 6 5.25 -2.08 1.71
C LEU A 6 4.20 -1.14 2.29
N ASN A 7 3.33 -1.62 3.16
CA ASN A 7 2.62 -0.78 4.10
C ASN A 7 3.58 -0.40 5.24
N VAL A 8 3.76 0.90 5.50
CA VAL A 8 4.79 1.41 6.45
C VAL A 8 4.29 1.60 7.87
N ALA A 9 3.01 1.28 8.15
CA ALA A 9 2.40 1.35 9.48
C ALA A 9 2.50 2.76 10.12
N LEU A 10 1.63 3.66 9.70
CA LEU A 10 1.56 5.06 10.15
C LEU A 10 1.73 5.23 11.67
N PHE A 11 1.01 4.40 12.46
CA PHE A 11 0.91 4.61 13.90
C PHE A 11 2.12 4.11 14.69
N GLU A 12 3.04 3.41 14.06
CA GLU A 12 4.24 2.89 14.73
C GLU A 12 5.44 3.85 14.66
N ALA A 13 5.33 4.96 13.90
CA ALA A 13 6.40 5.96 13.75
C ALA A 13 7.78 5.37 13.37
N ASN A 14 7.80 4.34 12.52
CA ASN A 14 8.98 3.53 12.17
C ASN A 14 9.88 4.15 11.08
N ASN A 15 9.86 5.48 10.92
CA ASN A 15 10.53 6.15 9.81
C ASN A 15 12.02 5.77 9.68
N ASN A 16 12.72 5.54 10.78
CA ASN A 16 14.14 5.16 10.76
C ASN A 16 14.35 3.72 10.25
N LEU A 17 13.48 2.78 10.62
CA LEU A 17 13.55 1.39 10.20
C LEU A 17 13.19 1.27 8.72
N VAL A 18 12.09 1.90 8.29
CA VAL A 18 11.68 1.97 6.87
C VAL A 18 12.79 2.60 6.03
N SER A 19 13.36 3.72 6.47
CA SER A 19 14.45 4.41 5.77
C SER A 19 15.69 3.52 5.64
N SER A 20 16.10 2.86 6.73
CA SER A 20 17.23 1.95 6.73
C SER A 20 17.03 0.76 5.81
N PHE A 21 15.81 0.21 5.78
CA PHE A 21 15.42 -0.85 4.87
C PHE A 21 15.50 -0.37 3.40
N LEU A 22 14.81 0.69 3.03
CA LEU A 22 14.75 1.19 1.65
C LEU A 22 16.13 1.54 1.09
N LYS A 23 17.01 2.13 1.91
CA LYS A 23 18.38 2.48 1.52
C LYS A 23 19.19 1.28 1.03
N LYS A 24 18.95 0.09 1.57
CA LYS A 24 19.68 -1.13 1.25
C LYS A 24 19.17 -1.82 -0.02
N GLN A 25 17.97 -1.48 -0.50
CA GLN A 25 17.28 -2.30 -1.52
C GLN A 25 17.61 -1.94 -2.97
N HIS A 26 18.09 -0.72 -3.25
CA HIS A 26 18.40 -0.24 -4.62
C HIS A 26 17.24 -0.50 -5.60
N ALA A 27 16.02 -0.09 -5.21
CA ALA A 27 14.81 -0.29 -6.02
C ALA A 27 14.77 0.66 -7.23
N ASP A 28 14.08 0.21 -8.31
CA ASP A 28 13.69 1.06 -9.44
C ASP A 28 12.30 1.68 -9.22
N PHE A 29 11.44 0.99 -8.44
CA PHE A 29 10.10 1.45 -8.02
C PHE A 29 9.87 1.14 -6.55
N ILE A 30 9.18 2.03 -5.85
CA ILE A 30 8.61 1.76 -4.54
C ILE A 30 7.13 2.15 -4.52
N CYS A 31 6.30 1.30 -3.94
CA CYS A 31 4.86 1.49 -3.72
C CYS A 31 4.61 1.35 -2.22
N LEU A 32 4.30 2.45 -1.57
CA LEU A 32 4.12 2.48 -0.12
C LEU A 32 2.67 2.88 0.22
N GLN A 33 2.14 2.28 1.28
CA GLN A 33 0.87 2.62 1.87
C GLN A 33 1.12 3.24 3.25
N GLU A 34 0.14 3.98 3.77
CA GLU A 34 0.19 4.67 5.06
C GLU A 34 1.29 5.74 5.16
N ILE A 35 1.61 6.37 4.03
CA ILE A 35 2.55 7.49 4.00
C ILE A 35 1.86 8.77 4.46
N THR A 36 2.60 9.56 5.23
CA THR A 36 2.16 10.85 5.76
C THR A 36 2.98 12.00 5.23
N ARG A 37 2.31 13.13 5.02
CA ARG A 37 2.91 14.41 4.69
C ARG A 37 2.39 15.50 5.65
N GLY A 38 3.27 16.15 6.41
CA GLY A 38 2.89 17.28 7.26
C GLY A 38 2.41 18.46 6.42
N LEU A 39 1.30 19.08 6.85
CA LEU A 39 0.78 20.33 6.27
C LEU A 39 1.20 21.55 7.09
N GLU A 40 1.59 21.34 8.33
CA GLU A 40 1.99 22.36 9.28
C GLU A 40 3.36 22.02 9.87
N ASN A 41 4.14 23.05 10.21
CA ASN A 41 5.46 22.87 10.82
C ASN A 41 5.39 22.33 12.25
N SER A 42 4.23 22.41 12.89
CA SER A 42 3.94 21.89 14.23
C SER A 42 3.83 20.37 14.30
N VAL A 43 3.61 19.69 13.15
CA VAL A 43 3.52 18.22 13.11
C VAL A 43 4.83 17.61 13.58
N ASP A 44 4.75 16.70 14.55
CA ASP A 44 5.91 15.97 15.05
C ASP A 44 6.53 15.14 13.89
N LYS A 45 7.83 15.38 13.66
CA LYS A 45 8.59 14.77 12.55
C LYS A 45 8.59 13.24 12.55
N LYS A 46 8.36 12.61 13.69
CA LYS A 46 8.25 11.14 13.77
C LYS A 46 7.07 10.61 12.98
N TYR A 47 6.02 11.43 12.78
CA TYR A 47 4.84 11.07 11.99
C TYR A 47 4.94 11.47 10.52
N ILE A 48 6.00 12.16 10.08
CA ILE A 48 6.19 12.60 8.69
C ILE A 48 7.06 11.59 7.95
N SER A 49 6.44 10.56 7.36
CA SER A 49 7.16 9.48 6.69
C SER A 49 7.63 9.85 5.27
N LYS A 50 6.86 10.68 4.54
CA LYS A 50 7.20 11.05 3.15
C LYS A 50 8.59 11.67 3.03
N ASP A 51 8.94 12.63 3.89
CA ASP A 51 10.23 13.30 3.86
C ASP A 51 11.39 12.35 4.17
N ALA A 52 11.18 11.40 5.08
CA ALA A 52 12.15 10.37 5.42
C ALA A 52 12.41 9.44 4.20
N VAL A 53 11.35 9.03 3.50
CA VAL A 53 11.45 8.22 2.28
C VAL A 53 12.16 9.00 1.18
N ASP A 54 11.84 10.27 0.96
CA ASP A 54 12.44 11.09 -0.09
C ASP A 54 13.96 11.26 0.10
N LYS A 55 14.39 11.54 1.32
CA LYS A 55 15.81 11.63 1.67
C LYS A 55 16.55 10.30 1.48
N THR A 56 15.89 9.19 1.70
CA THR A 56 16.49 7.85 1.66
C THR A 56 16.58 7.31 0.23
N THR A 57 15.69 7.73 -0.66
CA THR A 57 15.58 7.24 -2.04
C THR A 57 15.80 8.35 -3.08
N PRO A 58 16.94 9.06 -3.05
CA PRO A 58 17.17 10.21 -3.93
C PRO A 58 17.24 9.86 -5.42
N ASN A 59 17.55 8.60 -5.74
CA ASN A 59 17.63 8.12 -7.13
C ASN A 59 16.25 7.84 -7.76
N LEU A 60 15.17 7.86 -6.97
CA LEU A 60 13.81 7.73 -7.44
C LEU A 60 13.19 9.13 -7.63
N ASN A 61 13.54 9.77 -8.75
CA ASN A 61 13.27 11.20 -8.98
C ASN A 61 11.84 11.51 -9.40
N HIS A 62 11.08 10.49 -9.83
CA HIS A 62 9.69 10.65 -10.23
C HIS A 62 8.79 10.05 -9.15
N PHE A 63 7.81 10.82 -8.70
CA PHE A 63 6.93 10.38 -7.64
C PHE A 63 5.52 10.95 -7.78
N PHE A 64 4.57 10.26 -7.16
CA PHE A 64 3.22 10.77 -6.95
C PHE A 64 2.72 10.33 -5.58
N PHE A 65 2.19 11.28 -4.81
CA PHE A 65 1.55 11.06 -3.53
C PHE A 65 0.05 11.24 -3.72
N GLY A 66 -0.72 10.19 -3.38
CA GLY A 66 -2.18 10.17 -3.45
C GLY A 66 -2.77 10.18 -2.05
N PRO A 67 -3.11 11.36 -1.49
CA PRO A 67 -3.70 11.41 -0.16
C PRO A 67 -5.13 10.84 -0.17
N ASN A 68 -5.47 10.11 0.88
CA ASN A 68 -6.81 9.62 1.14
C ASN A 68 -7.59 10.60 2.01
N SER A 69 -6.90 11.21 2.99
CA SER A 69 -7.51 12.16 3.93
C SER A 69 -6.49 13.15 4.48
N ILE A 70 -7.00 14.22 5.10
CA ILE A 70 -6.24 15.06 6.03
C ILE A 70 -6.63 14.64 7.44
N MET A 71 -5.63 14.44 8.30
CA MET A 71 -5.80 14.00 9.69
C MET A 71 -5.25 15.08 10.63
N GLY A 72 -6.00 15.37 11.68
CA GLY A 72 -5.55 16.10 12.87
C GLY A 72 -5.41 15.14 14.06
N ASN A 73 -5.24 15.69 15.26
CA ASN A 73 -5.29 14.89 16.47
C ASN A 73 -6.67 14.23 16.61
N PHE A 74 -6.71 12.96 17.00
CA PHE A 74 -7.97 12.25 17.23
C PHE A 74 -7.85 11.18 18.32
N GLU A 75 -8.99 10.73 18.81
CA GLU A 75 -9.11 9.60 19.73
C GLU A 75 -9.80 8.45 19.01
N GLN A 76 -9.31 7.24 19.22
CA GLN A 76 -9.88 6.02 18.68
C GLN A 76 -10.10 4.99 19.78
N ILE A 77 -11.29 4.41 19.84
CA ILE A 77 -11.57 3.28 20.73
C ILE A 77 -11.04 2.01 20.06
N ASN A 78 -10.25 1.23 20.80
CA ASN A 78 -9.77 -0.04 20.26
C ASN A 78 -10.93 -1.01 19.97
N PHE A 79 -10.67 -2.01 19.11
CA PHE A 79 -11.69 -3.01 18.71
C PHE A 79 -12.32 -3.82 19.85
N HIS A 80 -11.69 -3.84 21.01
CA HIS A 80 -12.20 -4.54 22.20
C HIS A 80 -13.07 -3.63 23.07
N GLY A 81 -13.22 -2.34 22.69
CA GLY A 81 -14.05 -1.36 23.42
C GLY A 81 -13.53 -0.99 24.80
N LYS A 82 -12.26 -1.29 25.10
CA LYS A 82 -11.69 -1.18 26.45
C LYS A 82 -10.64 -0.09 26.62
N GLU A 83 -10.01 0.35 25.51
CA GLU A 83 -8.93 1.32 25.55
C GLU A 83 -9.17 2.43 24.53
N VAL A 84 -8.92 3.67 24.94
CA VAL A 84 -8.94 4.84 24.06
C VAL A 84 -7.50 5.16 23.68
N TYR A 85 -7.18 5.07 22.40
CA TYR A 85 -5.92 5.55 21.88
C TYR A 85 -6.05 7.02 21.49
N LYS A 86 -5.11 7.84 21.97
CA LYS A 86 -5.00 9.25 21.60
C LYS A 86 -3.85 9.42 20.62
N PHE A 87 -4.17 9.98 19.47
CA PHE A 87 -3.19 10.30 18.45
C PHE A 87 -2.98 11.81 18.43
N GLU A 88 -1.82 12.24 18.93
CA GLU A 88 -1.42 13.64 19.00
C GLU A 88 -0.28 13.89 18.01
N PHE A 89 -0.63 14.35 16.82
CA PHE A 89 0.33 14.59 15.74
C PHE A 89 0.99 15.96 15.82
N GLY A 90 0.43 16.87 16.62
CA GLY A 90 0.91 18.24 16.78
C GLY A 90 0.45 19.21 15.68
N GLY A 91 -0.33 18.76 14.70
CA GLY A 91 -0.87 19.56 13.61
C GLY A 91 -1.53 18.70 12.54
N LEU A 92 -1.87 19.34 11.41
CA LEU A 92 -2.53 18.67 10.29
C LEU A 92 -1.52 17.95 9.38
N MET A 93 -1.85 16.73 8.98
CA MET A 93 -1.09 15.96 8.01
C MET A 93 -2.00 15.24 7.02
N GLU A 94 -1.50 15.00 5.82
CA GLU A 94 -2.14 14.10 4.86
C GLU A 94 -1.66 12.67 5.08
N PHE A 95 -2.56 11.74 4.80
CA PHE A 95 -2.33 10.30 4.87
C PHE A 95 -2.74 9.67 3.53
N GLY A 96 -1.91 8.77 2.99
CA GLY A 96 -2.24 8.16 1.70
C GLY A 96 -1.20 7.18 1.16
N ASN A 97 -1.32 6.92 -0.15
CA ASN A 97 -0.44 6.04 -0.90
C ASN A 97 0.66 6.84 -1.59
N TYR A 98 1.86 6.26 -1.71
CA TYR A 98 3.01 6.90 -2.31
C TYR A 98 3.73 5.97 -3.27
N THR A 99 3.91 6.42 -4.52
CA THR A 99 4.70 5.70 -5.52
C THR A 99 5.88 6.56 -5.94
N LYS A 100 7.09 5.98 -5.88
CA LYS A 100 8.31 6.59 -6.45
C LYS A 100 8.88 5.68 -7.52
N SER A 101 9.53 6.30 -8.51
CA SER A 101 10.09 5.62 -9.66
C SER A 101 11.40 6.26 -10.10
N LYS A 102 12.34 5.45 -10.56
CA LYS A 102 13.50 5.87 -11.34
C LYS A 102 13.08 6.34 -12.74
N TYR A 103 11.97 5.81 -13.27
CA TYR A 103 11.48 6.11 -14.61
C TYR A 103 10.39 7.16 -14.56
N LYS A 104 10.30 7.95 -15.64
CA LYS A 104 9.32 9.03 -15.75
C LYS A 104 7.90 8.49 -15.58
N ILE A 105 7.13 9.15 -14.71
CA ILE A 105 5.69 9.00 -14.62
C ILE A 105 5.07 9.86 -15.73
N VAL A 106 4.39 9.24 -16.70
CA VAL A 106 3.75 9.95 -17.82
C VAL A 106 2.31 10.35 -17.50
N LYS A 107 1.67 9.61 -16.60
CA LYS A 107 0.35 9.93 -16.06
C LYS A 107 0.25 9.41 -14.62
N ALA A 108 -0.39 10.17 -13.75
CA ALA A 108 -0.71 9.74 -12.39
C ALA A 108 -2.11 10.22 -12.00
N GLN A 109 -2.80 9.39 -11.22
CA GLN A 109 -4.12 9.73 -10.66
C GLN A 109 -4.41 8.91 -9.41
N THR A 110 -5.25 9.45 -8.54
CA THR A 110 -5.84 8.77 -7.39
C THR A 110 -7.31 8.54 -7.66
N ILE A 111 -7.80 7.30 -7.51
CA ILE A 111 -9.21 6.94 -7.67
C ILE A 111 -9.71 6.37 -6.36
N PHE A 112 -10.73 6.99 -5.79
CA PHE A 112 -11.36 6.51 -4.57
C PHE A 112 -12.26 5.30 -4.88
N VAL A 113 -12.13 4.27 -4.05
CA VAL A 113 -12.89 3.01 -4.12
C VAL A 113 -13.79 2.82 -2.90
N GLN A 114 -13.53 3.59 -1.85
CA GLN A 114 -14.40 3.75 -0.68
C GLN A 114 -14.40 5.21 -0.27
N ASN A 115 -15.60 5.80 -0.19
CA ASN A 115 -15.81 7.22 0.14
C ASN A 115 -15.04 8.19 -0.79
N SER A 116 -14.66 9.37 -0.30
CA SER A 116 -13.93 10.40 -1.05
C SER A 116 -12.93 11.09 -0.14
N PHE A 117 -12.01 11.87 -0.73
CA PHE A 117 -11.07 12.67 0.05
C PHE A 117 -11.80 13.55 1.06
N THR A 118 -11.34 13.54 2.30
CA THR A 118 -11.96 14.26 3.39
C THR A 118 -10.97 14.73 4.45
N PHE A 119 -11.48 15.57 5.33
CA PHE A 119 -10.81 15.95 6.58
C PHE A 119 -11.34 15.08 7.71
N THR A 120 -10.45 14.31 8.34
CA THR A 120 -10.81 13.37 9.41
C THR A 120 -10.40 13.94 10.76
N THR A 121 -11.38 14.30 11.57
CA THR A 121 -11.19 14.73 12.97
C THR A 121 -11.74 13.73 13.98
N ASP A 122 -12.48 12.74 13.50
CA ASP A 122 -13.13 11.73 14.31
C ASP A 122 -13.03 10.38 13.60
N GLN A 123 -12.61 9.37 14.32
CA GLN A 123 -12.49 7.98 13.84
C GLN A 123 -13.48 7.05 14.59
N SER A 124 -14.51 7.62 15.22
CA SER A 124 -15.49 6.85 16.00
C SER A 124 -16.26 5.82 15.15
N ASN A 125 -16.47 6.13 13.86
CA ASN A 125 -17.18 5.25 12.92
C ASN A 125 -16.21 4.40 12.05
N TRP A 126 -14.90 4.45 12.33
CA TRP A 126 -13.97 3.57 11.64
C TRP A 126 -14.26 2.09 12.02
N PRO A 127 -14.22 1.12 11.09
CA PRO A 127 -13.78 1.26 9.71
C PRO A 127 -14.87 1.59 8.66
N ASP A 128 -16.10 1.77 9.05
CA ASP A 128 -17.23 1.92 8.11
C ASP A 128 -17.13 3.23 7.32
N GLU A 129 -16.57 4.28 7.92
CA GLU A 129 -16.31 5.58 7.30
C GLU A 129 -14.86 5.76 6.84
N ASP A 130 -14.16 4.67 6.55
CA ASP A 130 -12.78 4.73 6.07
C ASP A 130 -12.71 5.24 4.61
N TYR A 131 -11.53 5.76 4.24
CA TYR A 131 -11.27 6.40 2.94
C TYR A 131 -10.18 5.63 2.22
N ARG A 132 -10.57 4.90 1.17
CA ARG A 132 -9.63 4.03 0.43
C ARG A 132 -9.55 4.44 -1.02
N SER A 133 -8.33 4.50 -1.52
CA SER A 133 -8.05 4.81 -2.90
C SER A 133 -6.99 3.90 -3.49
N VAL A 134 -6.98 3.80 -4.81
CA VAL A 134 -5.87 3.26 -5.57
C VAL A 134 -5.11 4.42 -6.23
N LEU A 135 -3.80 4.42 -6.08
CA LEU A 135 -2.90 5.35 -6.75
C LEU A 135 -2.37 4.66 -8.01
N ILE A 136 -2.64 5.24 -9.16
CA ILE A 136 -2.27 4.71 -10.47
C ILE A 136 -1.16 5.57 -11.05
N THR A 137 -0.09 4.94 -11.52
CA THR A 137 1.00 5.60 -12.26
C THR A 137 1.28 4.85 -13.55
N ASP A 138 1.32 5.56 -14.67
CA ASP A 138 1.70 5.05 -15.98
C ASP A 138 3.13 5.47 -16.30
N HIS A 139 3.92 4.52 -16.80
CA HIS A 139 5.33 4.69 -17.12
C HIS A 139 5.62 4.29 -18.57
N SER A 140 6.61 4.97 -19.18
CA SER A 140 7.20 4.54 -20.46
C SER A 140 8.67 4.19 -20.25
N ILE A 141 9.03 2.94 -20.53
CA ILE A 141 10.35 2.38 -20.24
C ILE A 141 10.87 1.72 -21.51
N GLU A 142 11.84 2.34 -22.16
CA GLU A 142 12.41 1.83 -23.42
C GLU A 142 11.32 1.49 -24.47
N GLY A 143 10.32 2.36 -24.59
CA GLY A 143 9.20 2.21 -25.52
C GLY A 143 8.08 1.26 -25.07
N LYS A 144 8.26 0.56 -23.96
CA LYS A 144 7.21 -0.30 -23.36
C LYS A 144 6.43 0.46 -22.31
N LYS A 145 5.13 0.17 -22.21
CA LYS A 145 4.23 0.80 -21.25
C LYS A 145 4.05 -0.10 -20.03
N LEU A 146 4.09 0.50 -18.84
CA LEU A 146 3.84 -0.15 -17.56
C LEU A 146 2.86 0.70 -16.75
N ARG A 147 1.76 0.12 -16.30
CA ARG A 147 0.87 0.69 -15.29
C ARG A 147 1.12 0.03 -13.95
N ILE A 148 1.32 0.85 -12.91
CA ILE A 148 1.40 0.39 -11.52
C ILE A 148 0.20 0.92 -10.77
N LEU A 149 -0.54 0.03 -10.11
CA LEU A 149 -1.63 0.34 -9.19
C LEU A 149 -1.16 0.05 -7.77
N ASN A 150 -0.99 1.08 -6.96
CA ASN A 150 -0.61 1.02 -5.56
C ASN A 150 -1.87 1.18 -4.71
N TYR A 151 -2.29 0.13 -4.02
CA TYR A 151 -3.58 0.04 -3.35
C TYR A 151 -3.44 -0.21 -1.85
N HIS A 152 -4.19 0.57 -1.05
CA HIS A 152 -4.46 0.25 0.34
C HIS A 152 -5.94 -0.10 0.48
N GLY A 153 -6.20 -1.38 0.75
CA GLY A 153 -7.50 -2.02 0.63
C GLY A 153 -8.52 -1.64 1.71
N VAL A 154 -9.78 -1.94 1.40
CA VAL A 154 -10.89 -1.80 2.34
C VAL A 154 -10.62 -2.69 3.56
N TRP A 155 -10.57 -2.06 4.73
CA TRP A 155 -10.31 -2.77 5.98
C TRP A 155 -11.57 -3.52 6.45
N THR A 156 -11.40 -4.77 6.86
CA THR A 156 -12.45 -5.56 7.51
C THR A 156 -11.85 -6.31 8.70
N ARG A 157 -12.60 -6.38 9.80
CA ARG A 157 -12.10 -6.88 11.09
C ARG A 157 -11.42 -8.26 11.01
N HIS A 158 -11.93 -9.16 10.16
CA HIS A 158 -11.42 -10.52 10.05
C HIS A 158 -10.71 -10.80 8.74
N LYS A 159 -10.40 -9.76 7.95
CA LYS A 159 -9.77 -9.87 6.63
C LYS A 159 -10.52 -10.78 5.64
N ARG A 160 -11.83 -11.01 5.89
CA ARG A 160 -12.69 -11.87 5.06
C ARG A 160 -13.43 -11.12 3.96
N GLY A 161 -13.28 -9.79 3.97
CA GLY A 161 -13.96 -8.93 3.01
C GLY A 161 -15.45 -8.74 3.30
N ASN A 162 -16.04 -7.87 2.50
CA ASN A 162 -17.46 -7.53 2.48
C ASN A 162 -17.84 -7.04 1.07
N GLU A 163 -19.08 -6.58 0.87
CA GLU A 163 -19.51 -6.05 -0.43
C GLU A 163 -18.67 -4.85 -0.90
N MET A 164 -18.22 -3.99 0.02
CA MET A 164 -17.38 -2.83 -0.33
C MET A 164 -16.03 -3.28 -0.87
N SER A 165 -15.37 -4.23 -0.21
CA SER A 165 -14.09 -4.78 -0.68
C SER A 165 -14.23 -5.50 -2.03
N LEU A 166 -15.36 -6.18 -2.26
CA LEU A 166 -15.65 -6.81 -3.55
C LEU A 166 -15.82 -5.76 -4.65
N LYS A 167 -16.63 -4.73 -4.43
CA LYS A 167 -16.83 -3.60 -5.37
C LYS A 167 -15.52 -2.87 -5.65
N ALA A 168 -14.74 -2.59 -4.62
CA ALA A 168 -13.44 -1.93 -4.75
C ALA A 168 -12.48 -2.75 -5.64
N ASN A 169 -12.38 -4.05 -5.42
CA ASN A 169 -11.48 -4.91 -6.19
C ASN A 169 -11.96 -5.07 -7.66
N ILE A 170 -13.26 -5.07 -7.93
CA ILE A 170 -13.81 -5.04 -9.29
C ILE A 170 -13.39 -3.75 -10.00
N ILE A 171 -13.54 -2.59 -9.35
CA ILE A 171 -13.10 -1.30 -9.90
C ILE A 171 -11.60 -1.34 -10.21
N ILE A 172 -10.77 -1.83 -9.30
CA ILE A 172 -9.31 -1.91 -9.48
C ILE A 172 -8.94 -2.82 -10.64
N ARG A 173 -9.58 -4.00 -10.75
CA ARG A 173 -9.38 -4.91 -11.89
C ARG A 173 -9.72 -4.22 -13.21
N ASP A 174 -10.86 -3.56 -13.29
CA ASP A 174 -11.33 -2.90 -14.51
C ASP A 174 -10.42 -1.72 -14.90
N LEU A 175 -9.89 -0.95 -13.94
CA LEU A 175 -8.87 0.09 -14.17
C LEU A 175 -7.54 -0.50 -14.64
N ALA A 176 -7.17 -1.66 -14.15
CA ALA A 176 -5.98 -2.38 -14.56
C ALA A 176 -6.12 -2.90 -16.01
N LEU A 177 -7.28 -3.45 -16.37
CA LEU A 177 -7.56 -3.95 -17.74
C LEU A 177 -7.62 -2.82 -18.79
N GLN A 178 -7.82 -1.57 -18.41
CA GLN A 178 -7.75 -0.41 -19.30
C GLN A 178 -6.32 0.03 -19.61
N ALA A 179 -5.29 -0.65 -19.09
CA ALA A 179 -3.91 -0.30 -19.38
C ALA A 179 -3.54 -0.66 -20.83
N GLU A 180 -2.76 0.22 -21.46
CA GLU A 180 -2.23 -0.03 -22.83
C GLU A 180 -0.97 -0.91 -22.84
N GLY A 181 -0.49 -1.37 -21.68
CA GLY A 181 0.74 -2.14 -21.52
C GLY A 181 0.67 -3.11 -20.37
N GLU A 182 1.83 -3.50 -19.87
CA GLU A 182 1.91 -4.40 -18.73
C GLU A 182 1.43 -3.74 -17.44
N VAL A 183 0.94 -4.57 -16.52
CA VAL A 183 0.31 -4.10 -15.27
C VAL A 183 0.92 -4.79 -14.06
N ILE A 184 1.17 -4.01 -13.01
CA ILE A 184 1.43 -4.49 -11.66
C ILE A 184 0.40 -3.84 -10.74
N ILE A 185 -0.35 -4.66 -9.98
CA ILE A 185 -1.22 -4.21 -8.88
C ILE A 185 -0.55 -4.68 -7.60
N CYS A 186 -0.23 -3.79 -6.69
CA CYS A 186 0.41 -4.15 -5.43
C CYS A 186 -0.11 -3.31 -4.26
N GLY A 187 0.00 -3.85 -3.06
CA GLY A 187 -0.40 -3.16 -1.84
C GLY A 187 -0.91 -4.07 -0.75
N ASP A 188 -1.35 -3.46 0.34
CA ASP A 188 -2.10 -4.10 1.41
C ASP A 188 -3.59 -4.13 1.01
N PHE A 189 -4.09 -5.30 0.66
CA PHE A 189 -5.49 -5.49 0.28
C PHE A 189 -6.41 -5.68 1.48
N ASN A 190 -5.84 -5.91 2.67
CA ASN A 190 -6.59 -6.19 3.90
C ASN A 190 -7.51 -7.43 3.80
N LEU A 191 -7.19 -8.39 2.96
CA LEU A 191 -7.99 -9.56 2.63
C LEU A 191 -7.16 -10.84 2.61
N PHE A 192 -7.73 -11.94 3.11
CA PHE A 192 -7.14 -13.27 2.94
C PHE A 192 -7.32 -13.80 1.51
N PRO A 193 -6.42 -14.69 1.03
CA PRO A 193 -6.40 -15.17 -0.36
C PRO A 193 -7.69 -15.84 -0.82
N GLU A 194 -8.35 -16.58 0.06
CA GLU A 194 -9.56 -17.35 -0.26
C GLU A 194 -10.84 -16.52 -0.41
N THR A 195 -10.76 -15.21 -0.15
CA THR A 195 -11.94 -14.33 -0.18
C THR A 195 -12.50 -14.15 -1.59
N PRO A 196 -13.83 -14.04 -1.76
CA PRO A 196 -14.43 -13.71 -3.05
C PRO A 196 -13.87 -12.43 -3.66
N SER A 197 -13.51 -11.44 -2.82
CA SER A 197 -12.95 -10.17 -3.25
C SER A 197 -11.56 -10.34 -3.89
N MET A 198 -10.73 -11.31 -3.46
CA MET A 198 -9.44 -11.58 -4.10
C MET A 198 -9.58 -12.41 -5.38
N LYS A 199 -10.59 -13.27 -5.47
CA LYS A 199 -10.85 -14.12 -6.65
C LYS A 199 -11.19 -13.33 -7.91
N VAL A 200 -11.62 -12.06 -7.81
CA VAL A 200 -11.91 -11.21 -8.98
C VAL A 200 -10.71 -11.01 -9.90
N PHE A 201 -9.48 -11.24 -9.42
CA PHE A 201 -8.25 -11.06 -10.20
C PHE A 201 -7.75 -12.33 -10.88
N GLU A 202 -8.23 -13.52 -10.48
CA GLU A 202 -7.65 -14.82 -10.87
C GLU A 202 -7.65 -15.08 -12.38
N SER A 203 -8.65 -14.58 -13.12
CA SER A 203 -8.74 -14.79 -14.58
C SER A 203 -7.73 -13.96 -15.36
N ASP A 204 -7.41 -12.78 -14.87
CA ASP A 204 -6.73 -11.74 -15.63
C ASP A 204 -5.27 -11.55 -15.20
N PHE A 205 -4.95 -11.78 -13.93
CA PHE A 205 -3.65 -11.52 -13.34
C PHE A 205 -3.06 -12.76 -12.66
N ILE A 206 -1.73 -12.78 -12.56
CA ILE A 206 -0.98 -13.79 -11.81
C ILE A 206 -0.70 -13.24 -10.42
N SER A 207 -1.23 -13.87 -9.39
CA SER A 207 -0.90 -13.59 -8.00
C SER A 207 0.48 -14.18 -7.67
N LEU A 208 1.46 -13.32 -7.38
CA LEU A 208 2.81 -13.79 -7.04
C LEU A 208 2.87 -14.44 -5.66
N VAL A 209 2.06 -13.99 -4.71
CA VAL A 209 2.01 -14.60 -3.36
C VAL A 209 1.44 -16.02 -3.42
N ASP A 210 0.50 -16.30 -4.33
CA ASP A 210 -0.04 -17.65 -4.52
C ASP A 210 0.92 -18.51 -5.34
N LYS A 211 1.44 -17.98 -6.45
CA LYS A 211 2.41 -18.69 -7.31
C LYS A 211 3.65 -19.15 -6.55
N HIS A 212 4.13 -18.35 -5.58
CA HIS A 212 5.31 -18.65 -4.77
C HIS A 212 4.95 -19.28 -3.42
N ASN A 213 3.68 -19.64 -3.18
CA ASN A 213 3.19 -20.28 -1.96
C ASN A 213 3.60 -19.53 -0.68
N ILE A 214 3.51 -18.19 -0.71
CA ILE A 214 3.82 -17.34 0.43
C ILE A 214 2.85 -17.65 1.57
N LYS A 215 3.38 -17.84 2.77
CA LYS A 215 2.61 -18.19 3.97
C LYS A 215 2.20 -16.96 4.78
N THR A 216 3.02 -15.92 4.76
CA THR A 216 2.75 -14.71 5.52
C THR A 216 3.34 -13.46 4.83
N THR A 217 2.63 -12.34 4.94
CA THR A 217 3.11 -10.99 4.67
C THR A 217 3.11 -10.15 5.96
N ARG A 218 2.96 -10.82 7.10
CA ARG A 218 3.01 -10.20 8.43
C ARG A 218 4.19 -10.77 9.21
N PRO A 219 4.95 -9.94 9.97
CA PRO A 219 5.99 -10.46 10.86
C PRO A 219 5.37 -11.27 12.00
N LYS A 220 6.18 -12.13 12.64
CA LYS A 220 5.72 -12.98 13.75
C LYS A 220 5.10 -12.21 14.91
N SER A 221 5.57 -10.99 15.14
CA SER A 221 5.03 -10.07 16.17
C SER A 221 3.62 -9.59 15.88
N ASN A 222 3.15 -9.70 14.63
CA ASN A 222 1.86 -9.23 14.16
C ASN A 222 1.11 -10.29 13.33
N GLU A 223 1.27 -11.57 13.65
CA GLU A 223 0.49 -12.64 13.03
C GLU A 223 -0.98 -12.53 13.40
N LEU A 224 -1.83 -12.63 12.39
CA LEU A 224 -3.27 -12.70 12.59
C LEU A 224 -3.62 -14.08 13.11
N ASN A 225 -3.98 -14.18 14.38
CA ASN A 225 -4.18 -15.42 15.11
C ASN A 225 -5.10 -16.42 14.37
N ASN A 226 -4.68 -17.68 14.33
CA ASN A 226 -5.45 -18.82 13.84
C ASN A 226 -5.79 -18.83 12.35
N HIS A 227 -5.02 -18.18 11.49
CA HIS A 227 -5.16 -18.32 10.06
C HIS A 227 -3.98 -19.09 9.44
N GLU A 228 -4.26 -20.06 8.56
CA GLU A 228 -3.24 -20.92 7.94
C GLU A 228 -2.25 -20.11 7.07
N ARG A 229 -2.77 -19.05 6.42
CA ARG A 229 -1.96 -18.11 5.62
C ARG A 229 -2.24 -16.68 6.07
N ASN A 230 -1.24 -16.04 6.67
CA ASN A 230 -1.31 -14.64 7.11
C ASN A 230 -0.92 -13.67 5.97
N VAL A 231 -1.54 -13.83 4.81
CA VAL A 231 -1.30 -13.01 3.61
C VAL A 231 -2.40 -11.98 3.48
N VAL A 232 -2.05 -10.70 3.51
CA VAL A 232 -2.96 -9.56 3.29
C VAL A 232 -2.39 -8.56 2.28
N ASP A 233 -1.08 -8.67 1.97
CA ASP A 233 -0.39 -7.87 0.97
C ASP A 233 -0.19 -8.71 -0.30
N TYR A 234 -0.39 -8.09 -1.45
CA TYR A 234 -0.36 -8.80 -2.73
C TYR A 234 0.48 -8.06 -3.77
N MET A 235 0.96 -8.86 -4.71
CA MET A 235 1.52 -8.38 -5.96
C MET A 235 0.97 -9.22 -7.10
N LEU A 236 0.10 -8.60 -7.90
CA LEU A 236 -0.60 -9.19 -9.03
C LEU A 236 0.00 -8.60 -10.30
N ILE A 237 0.30 -9.44 -11.27
CA ILE A 237 0.96 -9.02 -12.51
C ILE A 237 0.22 -9.50 -13.75
N SER A 238 0.28 -8.73 -14.83
CA SER A 238 -0.13 -9.18 -16.15
C SER A 238 0.81 -10.27 -16.71
N LYS A 239 0.29 -11.08 -17.62
CA LYS A 239 0.97 -12.29 -18.14
C LYS A 239 2.26 -12.02 -18.93
N GLY A 240 2.44 -10.80 -19.46
CA GLY A 240 3.63 -10.42 -20.24
C GLY A 240 4.84 -10.04 -19.36
N ILE A 241 4.64 -9.80 -18.06
CA ILE A 241 5.75 -9.51 -17.15
C ILE A 241 6.60 -10.76 -16.91
N LYS A 242 7.90 -10.65 -17.18
CA LYS A 242 8.88 -11.72 -16.93
C LYS A 242 9.45 -11.60 -15.53
N VAL A 243 8.94 -12.40 -14.59
CA VAL A 243 9.45 -12.48 -13.23
C VAL A 243 10.83 -13.11 -13.22
N LYS A 244 11.82 -12.42 -12.65
CA LYS A 244 13.17 -12.95 -12.41
C LYS A 244 13.26 -13.54 -11.00
N ASN A 245 12.71 -12.83 -10.03
CA ASN A 245 12.64 -13.24 -8.64
C ASN A 245 11.46 -12.57 -7.96
N PHE A 246 10.82 -13.26 -7.02
CA PHE A 246 9.82 -12.69 -6.11
C PHE A 246 9.98 -13.32 -4.74
N HIS A 247 10.01 -12.49 -3.71
CA HIS A 247 10.04 -12.95 -2.33
C HIS A 247 9.42 -11.91 -1.39
N VAL A 248 9.01 -12.39 -0.23
CA VAL A 248 8.64 -11.57 0.93
C VAL A 248 9.85 -11.58 1.84
N LEU A 249 10.36 -10.39 2.19
CA LEU A 249 11.58 -10.26 2.98
C LEU A 249 11.22 -10.16 4.45
N ASP A 250 11.82 -11.00 5.29
CA ASP A 250 11.74 -10.88 6.74
C ASP A 250 12.43 -9.58 7.19
N SER A 251 11.68 -8.69 7.83
CA SER A 251 12.14 -7.33 8.16
C SER A 251 11.34 -6.74 9.31
N ASP A 252 12.02 -6.02 10.18
CA ASP A 252 11.41 -5.23 11.26
C ASP A 252 11.04 -3.81 10.83
N ALA A 253 11.01 -3.54 9.52
CA ALA A 253 10.73 -2.20 9.00
C ALA A 253 9.29 -1.72 9.27
N SER A 254 8.35 -2.65 9.39
CA SER A 254 6.92 -2.38 9.58
C SER A 254 6.25 -3.59 10.24
N ASP A 255 4.99 -3.43 10.63
CA ASP A 255 4.09 -4.52 10.99
C ASP A 255 3.57 -5.30 9.76
N HIS A 256 4.03 -4.94 8.56
CA HIS A 256 3.92 -5.69 7.32
C HIS A 256 5.31 -6.06 6.79
N LEU A 257 5.40 -7.17 6.06
CA LEU A 257 6.64 -7.61 5.40
C LEU A 257 6.73 -7.07 3.97
N PRO A 258 7.89 -6.53 3.55
CA PRO A 258 8.07 -6.03 2.20
C PRO A 258 7.96 -7.12 1.14
N LEU A 259 7.19 -6.86 0.08
CA LEU A 259 7.16 -7.67 -1.14
C LEU A 259 8.16 -7.11 -2.13
N ILE A 260 9.04 -7.97 -2.64
CA ILE A 260 10.13 -7.58 -3.57
C ILE A 260 10.00 -8.38 -4.86
N LEU A 261 9.91 -7.66 -5.99
CA LEU A 261 9.83 -8.22 -7.33
C LEU A 261 11.00 -7.74 -8.18
N ASP A 262 11.80 -8.67 -8.69
CA ASP A 262 12.73 -8.45 -9.79
C ASP A 262 12.09 -8.92 -11.10
N PHE A 263 12.00 -8.03 -12.13
CA PHE A 263 11.26 -8.32 -13.34
C PHE A 263 11.83 -7.66 -14.60
N LYS A 264 11.31 -8.08 -15.76
CA LYS A 264 11.46 -7.42 -17.07
C LYS A 264 10.08 -7.25 -17.73
N LEU A 265 9.91 -6.18 -18.49
CA LEU A 265 8.82 -5.99 -19.44
C LEU A 265 9.09 -6.72 -20.75
#